data_e7bff0ce7448321ec67cc50cc4d54d51
#
_entry.id   e7bff0ce7448321ec67cc50cc4d54d51
#
_cell.length_a   1.000
_cell.length_b   1.000
_cell.length_c   1.000
_cell.angle_alpha   90.00
_cell.angle_beta   90.00
_cell.angle_gamma   90.00
#
_symmetry.space_group_name_H-M   'P 1'
#
loop_
_entity.id
_entity.type
_entity.pdbx_description
1 polymer ?
#
loop_
_entity_poly.entity_id
_entity_poly.type
_entity_poly.pdbx_seq_one_letter_code
_entity_poly.pdbx_strand_id
1 'polypeptide(L)'
;MILDLSAYFEKGDRWLYNYLSQLRQNEFASDFTLQVNYSHDIFEDDGSPGQALCKLQEYLALLDFPNFFVTVKTSYENIARDLKKVRDMYCSYEDVINHETVIAVFDKKINTYDSFCVYPWMHLYLNPQGQVGPCCYFDEHFSIGNLSEEKINDVINSASMMELRKKMMSGKRPKSCNNCWHKEDNGIVSARQEANITWQKYTHLIEQTEPNGYFSDFKLRYLDFRFSNTCNLKCRMCSGKLSSSIAQEDFVLYHDNKNIELKLSKDNINNTLEFIKNNINNLDQIYFAGGEPILINEHYEILNLLIDNKRTDIPIYYNTNLTRLSYKKHNVLDYWRQFSNISIGASIDLIGAQAEYVRSGTDYEELERNYEKIKSLVNFSITSIVHLLNIFNLPKLQQHWIDSKKLSPNALSFNILTTPAHMTLQVLPSEYKNKVTDYVTEHIQWLQNNGSTNLIGSWQDVLQYMNASDQSHLLTEFFRLNDNRDQYRNEVFEEIFPEYKNLRSYAAIKN
;
A
#
# COMPACT_ATOMS: atom_id res chain seq x y z
N MET A 1 -8.35 7.35 25.20
CA MET A 1 -8.00 6.86 26.55
C MET A 1 -7.55 5.43 26.43
N ILE A 2 -6.58 5.00 27.23
CA ILE A 2 -6.02 3.64 27.17
C ILE A 2 -6.53 2.86 28.39
N LEU A 3 -7.21 1.74 28.14
CA LEU A 3 -7.58 0.76 29.15
C LEU A 3 -6.72 -0.49 28.97
N ASP A 4 -5.94 -0.83 29.99
CA ASP A 4 -5.18 -2.08 30.01
C ASP A 4 -6.01 -3.16 30.68
N LEU A 5 -6.56 -4.08 29.89
CA LEU A 5 -7.36 -5.20 30.40
C LEU A 5 -6.55 -6.23 31.18
N SER A 6 -5.21 -6.24 31.09
CA SER A 6 -4.41 -7.11 31.97
C SER A 6 -4.66 -6.82 33.44
N ALA A 7 -5.00 -5.58 33.79
CA ALA A 7 -5.40 -5.22 35.13
C ALA A 7 -6.72 -5.87 35.61
N TYR A 8 -7.54 -6.37 34.68
CA TYR A 8 -8.77 -7.09 35.04
C TYR A 8 -8.46 -8.42 35.73
N PHE A 9 -7.47 -9.14 35.31
CA PHE A 9 -7.09 -10.44 35.92
C PHE A 9 -6.60 -10.28 37.36
N GLU A 10 -6.02 -9.12 37.68
CA GLU A 10 -5.57 -8.80 39.02
C GLU A 10 -6.70 -8.26 39.92
N LYS A 11 -7.63 -7.46 39.36
CA LYS A 11 -8.57 -6.63 40.09
C LYS A 11 -10.04 -7.07 39.95
N GLY A 12 -10.37 -7.86 38.95
CA GLY A 12 -11.68 -8.49 38.73
C GLY A 12 -12.81 -7.57 38.27
N ASP A 13 -13.99 -8.13 38.10
CA ASP A 13 -15.21 -7.53 37.54
C ASP A 13 -15.59 -6.21 38.20
N ARG A 14 -15.53 -6.16 39.54
CA ARG A 14 -15.91 -4.97 40.29
C ARG A 14 -15.04 -3.76 40.03
N TRP A 15 -13.76 -3.98 39.77
CA TRP A 15 -12.84 -2.92 39.39
C TRP A 15 -13.19 -2.36 38.02
N LEU A 16 -13.40 -3.23 37.02
CA LEU A 16 -13.72 -2.82 35.66
C LEU A 16 -15.03 -2.03 35.62
N TYR A 17 -16.05 -2.52 36.26
CA TYR A 17 -17.35 -1.82 36.39
C TYR A 17 -17.21 -0.44 37.02
N ASN A 18 -16.52 -0.34 38.14
CA ASN A 18 -16.33 0.93 38.85
C ASN A 18 -15.52 1.92 38.03
N TYR A 19 -14.49 1.44 37.32
CA TYR A 19 -13.67 2.27 36.45
C TYR A 19 -14.50 2.84 35.29
N LEU A 20 -15.26 2.02 34.58
CA LEU A 20 -16.15 2.46 33.52
C LEU A 20 -17.27 3.38 34.03
N SER A 21 -17.85 3.10 35.18
CA SER A 21 -18.88 3.94 35.82
C SER A 21 -18.34 5.33 36.14
N GLN A 22 -17.13 5.44 36.69
CA GLN A 22 -16.48 6.74 36.94
C GLN A 22 -16.21 7.51 35.63
N LEU A 23 -15.83 6.85 34.57
CA LEU A 23 -15.65 7.45 33.26
C LEU A 23 -16.98 8.02 32.73
N ARG A 24 -18.08 7.29 32.87
CA ARG A 24 -19.42 7.71 32.45
C ARG A 24 -19.93 8.91 33.24
N GLN A 25 -19.63 8.99 34.54
CA GLN A 25 -20.05 10.09 35.43
C GLN A 25 -19.29 11.40 35.17
N ASN A 26 -18.10 11.36 34.59
CA ASN A 26 -17.26 12.55 34.36
C ASN A 26 -17.62 13.31 33.09
N GLU A 27 -18.83 13.11 32.52
CA GLU A 27 -19.37 13.85 31.35
C GLU A 27 -18.33 14.02 30.21
N PHE A 28 -17.57 12.98 29.91
CA PHE A 28 -16.79 13.01 28.70
C PHE A 28 -17.74 13.12 27.49
N ALA A 29 -17.50 14.18 26.69
CA ALA A 29 -18.29 14.50 25.53
C ALA A 29 -18.47 13.28 24.61
N SER A 30 -19.47 13.33 23.77
CA SER A 30 -20.10 12.30 22.96
C SER A 30 -19.17 11.34 22.18
N ASP A 31 -17.87 11.60 22.08
CA ASP A 31 -16.93 10.79 21.32
C ASP A 31 -15.63 10.55 22.09
N PHE A 32 -15.39 9.35 22.56
CA PHE A 32 -14.08 8.97 23.08
C PHE A 32 -13.62 7.62 22.56
N THR A 33 -12.31 7.50 22.35
CA THR A 33 -11.68 6.26 21.96
C THR A 33 -11.16 5.53 23.19
N LEU A 34 -11.58 4.29 23.37
CA LEU A 34 -11.06 3.39 24.38
C LEU A 34 -10.04 2.46 23.72
N GLN A 35 -8.76 2.67 23.99
CA GLN A 35 -7.73 1.74 23.54
C GLN A 35 -7.60 0.61 24.54
N VAL A 36 -7.80 -0.62 24.08
CA VAL A 36 -7.59 -1.84 24.85
C VAL A 36 -6.27 -2.47 24.42
N ASN A 37 -5.33 -2.57 25.34
CA ASN A 37 -4.13 -3.33 25.10
C ASN A 37 -4.47 -4.82 25.16
N TYR A 38 -4.20 -5.51 24.06
CA TYR A 38 -4.43 -6.93 23.89
C TYR A 38 -3.14 -7.71 24.19
N SER A 39 -3.19 -8.58 25.18
CA SER A 39 -2.17 -9.59 25.41
C SER A 39 -2.69 -10.99 25.02
N HIS A 40 -1.82 -11.95 24.86
CA HIS A 40 -2.15 -13.33 24.44
C HIS A 40 -3.21 -14.00 25.30
N ASP A 41 -3.37 -13.53 26.54
CA ASP A 41 -4.24 -14.10 27.56
C ASP A 41 -5.69 -13.60 27.52
N ILE A 42 -6.05 -12.75 26.54
CA ILE A 42 -7.43 -12.23 26.40
C ILE A 42 -8.35 -13.25 25.72
N PHE A 43 -7.80 -14.21 25.00
CA PHE A 43 -8.54 -15.32 24.42
C PHE A 43 -8.21 -16.63 25.12
N GLU A 44 -9.21 -17.45 25.33
CA GLU A 44 -9.04 -18.82 25.79
C GLU A 44 -8.33 -19.67 24.71
N ASP A 45 -7.73 -20.79 25.11
CA ASP A 45 -6.98 -21.68 24.21
C ASP A 45 -7.82 -22.20 23.01
N ASP A 46 -9.15 -22.31 23.19
CA ASP A 46 -10.11 -22.68 22.15
C ASP A 46 -10.48 -21.53 21.19
N GLY A 47 -9.97 -20.32 21.49
CA GLY A 47 -10.21 -19.13 20.70
C GLY A 47 -11.50 -18.36 21.01
N SER A 48 -12.20 -18.75 22.07
CA SER A 48 -13.32 -17.98 22.59
C SER A 48 -12.85 -16.65 23.21
N PRO A 49 -13.73 -15.62 23.30
CA PRO A 49 -13.41 -14.38 24.00
C PRO A 49 -13.11 -14.67 25.45
N GLY A 50 -11.95 -14.22 25.88
CA GLY A 50 -11.60 -14.31 27.28
C GLY A 50 -12.60 -13.53 28.15
N GLN A 51 -12.72 -13.95 29.38
CA GLN A 51 -13.68 -13.40 30.35
C GLN A 51 -13.60 -11.87 30.48
N ALA A 52 -12.38 -11.31 30.42
CA ALA A 52 -12.16 -9.87 30.52
C ALA A 52 -12.85 -9.07 29.42
N LEU A 53 -12.82 -9.59 28.20
CA LEU A 53 -13.36 -8.95 27.02
C LEU A 53 -14.90 -9.06 26.98
N CYS A 54 -15.44 -10.22 27.38
CA CYS A 54 -16.88 -10.41 27.55
C CYS A 54 -17.45 -9.44 28.60
N LYS A 55 -16.75 -9.26 29.74
CA LYS A 55 -17.16 -8.33 30.77
C LYS A 55 -17.04 -6.87 30.38
N LEU A 56 -16.04 -6.50 29.61
CA LEU A 56 -15.93 -5.15 29.02
C LEU A 56 -17.15 -4.83 28.17
N GLN A 57 -17.56 -5.73 27.27
CA GLN A 57 -18.74 -5.57 26.43
C GLN A 57 -20.04 -5.44 27.26
N GLU A 58 -20.22 -6.34 28.21
CA GLU A 58 -21.38 -6.32 29.08
C GLU A 58 -21.50 -4.97 29.82
N TYR A 59 -20.40 -4.45 30.38
CA TYR A 59 -20.43 -3.21 31.14
C TYR A 59 -20.53 -1.96 30.27
N LEU A 60 -19.95 -1.94 29.07
CA LEU A 60 -20.15 -0.83 28.15
C LEU A 60 -21.60 -0.74 27.69
N ALA A 61 -22.25 -1.87 27.42
CA ALA A 61 -23.67 -1.91 27.11
C ALA A 61 -24.55 -1.52 28.31
N LEU A 62 -24.24 -2.03 29.51
CA LEU A 62 -25.00 -1.74 30.75
C LEU A 62 -24.94 -0.26 31.17
N LEU A 63 -23.80 0.39 30.91
CA LEU A 63 -23.57 1.80 31.27
C LEU A 63 -23.98 2.77 30.14
N ASP A 64 -24.57 2.28 29.08
CA ASP A 64 -25.11 3.07 27.96
C ASP A 64 -24.12 4.11 27.45
N PHE A 65 -22.92 3.67 27.08
CA PHE A 65 -21.93 4.51 26.39
C PHE A 65 -22.43 4.84 25.00
N PRO A 66 -22.63 6.12 24.64
CA PRO A 66 -23.33 6.48 23.40
C PRO A 66 -22.53 6.17 22.14
N ASN A 67 -21.24 6.46 22.14
CA ASN A 67 -20.31 6.14 21.05
C ASN A 67 -18.94 5.84 21.65
N PHE A 68 -18.47 4.65 21.50
CA PHE A 68 -17.11 4.30 21.92
C PHE A 68 -16.42 3.50 20.83
N PHE A 69 -15.15 3.72 20.78
CA PHE A 69 -14.28 3.02 19.88
C PHE A 69 -13.32 2.17 20.69
N VAL A 70 -13.24 0.89 20.38
CA VAL A 70 -12.31 -0.02 21.04
C VAL A 70 -11.17 -0.33 20.07
N THR A 71 -9.97 0.14 20.39
CA THR A 71 -8.75 -0.25 19.68
C THR A 71 -8.12 -1.42 20.42
N VAL A 72 -7.97 -2.56 19.74
CA VAL A 72 -7.27 -3.71 20.30
C VAL A 72 -5.85 -3.73 19.77
N LYS A 73 -4.85 -3.64 20.66
CA LYS A 73 -3.45 -3.73 20.29
C LYS A 73 -3.00 -5.19 20.41
N THR A 74 -2.61 -5.82 19.31
CA THR A 74 -2.13 -7.21 19.28
C THR A 74 -0.71 -7.29 18.72
N SER A 75 0.01 -8.38 19.03
CA SER A 75 1.31 -8.64 18.41
C SER A 75 1.13 -9.08 16.95
N TYR A 76 2.03 -8.63 16.08
CA TYR A 76 1.93 -8.84 14.64
C TYR A 76 1.91 -10.33 14.23
N GLU A 77 2.55 -11.20 14.99
CA GLU A 77 2.65 -12.64 14.69
C GLU A 77 1.30 -13.38 14.66
N ASN A 78 0.29 -12.82 15.31
CA ASN A 78 -1.02 -13.45 15.48
C ASN A 78 -2.15 -12.72 14.73
N ILE A 79 -1.86 -11.63 14.02
CA ILE A 79 -2.88 -10.75 13.43
C ILE A 79 -3.90 -11.51 12.57
N ALA A 80 -3.48 -12.35 11.64
CA ALA A 80 -4.40 -13.03 10.73
C ALA A 80 -5.31 -14.02 11.47
N ARG A 81 -4.77 -14.74 12.46
CA ARG A 81 -5.52 -15.66 13.32
C ARG A 81 -6.43 -14.91 14.27
N ASP A 82 -5.92 -13.84 14.85
CA ASP A 82 -6.64 -13.04 15.85
C ASP A 82 -7.70 -12.15 15.20
N LEU A 83 -7.49 -11.66 13.96
CA LEU A 83 -8.51 -10.97 13.15
C LEU A 83 -9.74 -11.85 12.91
N LYS A 84 -9.54 -13.13 12.61
CA LYS A 84 -10.67 -14.05 12.44
C LYS A 84 -11.46 -14.23 13.74
N LYS A 85 -10.75 -14.40 14.86
CA LYS A 85 -11.36 -14.55 16.19
C LYS A 85 -12.11 -13.30 16.62
N VAL A 86 -11.50 -12.13 16.45
CA VAL A 86 -12.12 -10.85 16.78
C VAL A 86 -13.32 -10.58 15.88
N ARG A 87 -13.25 -10.88 14.58
CA ARG A 87 -14.38 -10.78 13.67
C ARG A 87 -15.57 -11.62 14.14
N ASP A 88 -15.30 -12.86 14.53
CA ASP A 88 -16.36 -13.80 14.95
C ASP A 88 -17.02 -13.37 16.27
N MET A 89 -16.31 -12.56 17.09
CA MET A 89 -16.79 -12.02 18.37
C MET A 89 -17.60 -10.72 18.26
N TYR A 90 -17.19 -9.82 17.36
CA TYR A 90 -17.65 -8.43 17.35
C TYR A 90 -18.57 -8.09 16.19
N CYS A 91 -19.35 -9.05 15.70
CA CYS A 91 -20.27 -8.84 14.58
C CYS A 91 -21.39 -7.80 14.82
N SER A 92 -21.37 -7.04 15.90
CA SER A 92 -22.43 -6.08 16.25
C SER A 92 -21.95 -4.66 16.63
N TYR A 93 -20.66 -4.37 16.55
CA TYR A 93 -20.13 -3.04 16.91
C TYR A 93 -19.22 -2.47 15.84
N GLU A 94 -19.35 -1.17 15.58
CA GLU A 94 -18.54 -0.38 14.67
C GLU A 94 -17.21 0.02 15.34
N ASP A 95 -16.16 -0.25 14.78
CA ASP A 95 -14.81 -0.07 14.62
C ASP A 95 -13.72 0.48 15.10
N VAL A 96 -12.64 0.64 14.93
CA VAL A 96 -11.64 1.60 14.95
C VAL A 96 -10.21 1.43 14.90
N ILE A 97 -9.56 2.36 14.36
CA ILE A 97 -8.24 2.30 13.81
C ILE A 97 -7.27 3.25 14.43
N ASN A 98 -6.08 2.79 14.78
CA ASN A 98 -4.90 3.63 14.83
C ASN A 98 -3.62 2.85 14.42
N HIS A 99 -2.67 3.57 13.84
CA HIS A 99 -1.57 3.16 12.99
C HIS A 99 -0.58 2.10 13.48
N GLU A 100 -0.73 1.54 14.65
CA GLU A 100 0.22 0.55 15.14
C GLU A 100 -0.31 -0.89 15.17
N THR A 101 -1.60 -1.09 15.19
CA THR A 101 -2.24 -2.38 14.91
C THR A 101 -3.75 -2.24 14.99
N VAL A 102 -4.44 -2.49 13.89
CA VAL A 102 -5.85 -2.25 13.82
C VAL A 102 -6.58 -3.50 13.52
N ILE A 103 -7.58 -3.76 14.31
CA ILE A 103 -8.60 -4.73 14.02
C ILE A 103 -9.90 -3.96 13.85
N ALA A 104 -10.40 -3.87 12.63
CA ALA A 104 -11.72 -3.37 12.38
C ALA A 104 -12.74 -4.44 12.74
N VAL A 105 -13.71 -4.05 13.50
CA VAL A 105 -14.90 -4.85 13.76
C VAL A 105 -15.96 -4.41 12.77
N PHE A 106 -16.32 -5.32 11.87
CA PHE A 106 -17.32 -5.04 10.86
C PHE A 106 -18.73 -5.29 11.39
N ASP A 107 -19.70 -4.45 11.01
CA ASP A 107 -21.13 -4.71 11.24
C ASP A 107 -21.49 -6.08 10.64
N LYS A 108 -22.37 -6.79 11.32
CA LYS A 108 -22.87 -8.12 10.93
C LYS A 108 -23.44 -8.17 9.51
N LYS A 109 -23.89 -7.03 8.98
CA LYS A 109 -24.36 -6.90 7.60
C LYS A 109 -23.25 -6.99 6.56
N ILE A 110 -22.03 -6.54 6.89
CA ILE A 110 -20.88 -6.60 5.98
C ILE A 110 -20.27 -8.01 5.97
N ASN A 111 -20.39 -8.74 7.07
CA ASN A 111 -19.96 -10.15 7.16
C ASN A 111 -20.72 -11.12 6.23
N THR A 112 -21.85 -10.70 5.66
CA THR A 112 -22.54 -11.52 4.63
C THR A 112 -21.81 -11.57 3.30
N TYR A 113 -20.76 -10.75 3.10
CA TYR A 113 -20.05 -10.64 1.83
C TYR A 113 -18.54 -10.76 2.01
N ASP A 114 -18.05 -11.97 2.26
CA ASP A 114 -16.59 -12.25 2.31
C ASP A 114 -15.82 -11.77 1.06
N SER A 115 -16.53 -11.47 -0.02
CA SER A 115 -15.97 -10.96 -1.27
C SER A 115 -16.11 -9.46 -1.47
N PHE A 116 -16.71 -8.72 -0.53
CA PHE A 116 -16.94 -7.28 -0.66
C PHE A 116 -15.64 -6.48 -0.67
N CYS A 117 -15.58 -5.48 -1.54
CA CYS A 117 -14.58 -4.43 -1.57
C CYS A 117 -15.28 -3.10 -1.84
N VAL A 118 -15.03 -2.08 -1.04
CA VAL A 118 -15.69 -0.78 -1.15
C VAL A 118 -15.35 -0.01 -2.45
N TYR A 119 -14.18 -0.25 -3.03
CA TYR A 119 -13.69 0.51 -4.19
C TYR A 119 -14.65 0.58 -5.38
N PRO A 120 -15.32 -0.48 -5.84
CA PRO A 120 -16.26 -0.38 -6.96
C PRO A 120 -17.41 0.60 -6.77
N TRP A 121 -17.66 1.09 -5.55
CA TRP A 121 -18.72 2.04 -5.22
C TRP A 121 -18.26 3.49 -5.11
N MET A 122 -16.93 3.73 -5.01
CA MET A 122 -16.43 5.06 -4.69
C MET A 122 -15.11 5.44 -5.37
N HIS A 123 -14.51 4.51 -6.08
CA HIS A 123 -13.19 4.64 -6.67
C HIS A 123 -13.13 4.08 -8.08
N LEU A 124 -12.31 4.70 -8.91
CA LEU A 124 -11.87 4.19 -10.21
C LEU A 124 -10.36 4.36 -10.31
N TYR A 125 -9.70 3.38 -10.86
CA TYR A 125 -8.30 3.41 -11.26
C TYR A 125 -8.20 3.57 -12.78
N LEU A 126 -7.28 4.42 -13.23
CA LEU A 126 -6.98 4.62 -14.65
C LEU A 126 -5.49 4.43 -14.89
N ASN A 127 -5.13 3.57 -15.84
CA ASN A 127 -3.74 3.37 -16.23
C ASN A 127 -3.38 4.16 -17.52
N PRO A 128 -2.06 4.28 -17.86
CA PRO A 128 -1.62 5.02 -19.04
C PRO A 128 -2.09 4.44 -20.37
N GLN A 129 -2.54 3.19 -20.41
CA GLN A 129 -3.11 2.54 -21.59
C GLN A 129 -4.60 2.89 -21.81
N GLY A 130 -5.20 3.67 -20.91
CA GLY A 130 -6.61 4.01 -20.94
C GLY A 130 -7.54 2.96 -20.34
N GLN A 131 -6.98 1.87 -19.78
CA GLN A 131 -7.79 0.86 -19.11
C GLN A 131 -8.27 1.40 -17.76
N VAL A 132 -9.54 1.17 -17.48
CA VAL A 132 -10.15 1.51 -16.19
C VAL A 132 -10.33 0.23 -15.39
N GLY A 133 -9.94 0.29 -14.12
CA GLY A 133 -10.09 -0.80 -13.15
C GLY A 133 -10.81 -0.35 -11.88
N PRO A 134 -11.27 -1.31 -11.06
CA PRO A 134 -11.86 -1.00 -9.76
C PRO A 134 -10.83 -0.53 -8.74
N CYS A 135 -9.54 -0.84 -8.94
CA CYS A 135 -8.38 -0.40 -8.15
C CYS A 135 -7.08 -0.70 -8.89
N CYS A 136 -5.93 -0.21 -8.41
CA CYS A 136 -4.62 -0.45 -9.02
C CYS A 136 -4.07 -1.88 -8.88
N TYR A 137 -4.71 -2.72 -8.09
CA TYR A 137 -4.34 -4.14 -7.89
C TYR A 137 -5.14 -5.12 -8.77
N PHE A 138 -6.05 -4.61 -9.62
CA PHE A 138 -6.85 -5.48 -10.47
C PHE A 138 -5.99 -6.18 -11.53
N ASP A 139 -6.47 -7.33 -12.01
CA ASP A 139 -5.87 -7.99 -13.16
C ASP A 139 -6.29 -7.27 -14.43
N GLU A 140 -5.32 -6.71 -15.16
CA GLU A 140 -5.53 -5.90 -16.37
C GLU A 140 -6.32 -6.65 -17.48
N HIS A 141 -6.32 -8.00 -17.47
CA HIS A 141 -7.13 -8.79 -18.40
C HIS A 141 -8.64 -8.67 -18.13
N PHE A 142 -9.04 -8.16 -16.97
CA PHE A 142 -10.42 -7.96 -16.56
C PHE A 142 -10.73 -6.48 -16.31
N SER A 143 -10.26 -5.59 -17.18
CA SER A 143 -10.61 -4.17 -17.11
C SER A 143 -12.14 -4.00 -17.15
N ILE A 144 -12.61 -2.97 -16.45
CA ILE A 144 -14.06 -2.65 -16.41
C ILE A 144 -14.46 -1.66 -17.49
N GLY A 145 -13.49 -1.10 -18.20
CA GLY A 145 -13.67 -0.21 -19.34
C GLY A 145 -12.36 0.24 -19.94
N ASN A 146 -12.41 0.88 -21.10
CA ASN A 146 -11.25 1.47 -21.78
C ASN A 146 -11.62 2.82 -22.40
N LEU A 147 -10.90 3.87 -22.02
CA LEU A 147 -11.15 5.23 -22.49
C LEU A 147 -10.86 5.43 -23.98
N SER A 148 -10.25 4.46 -24.69
CA SER A 148 -10.16 4.48 -26.14
C SER A 148 -11.51 4.20 -26.83
N GLU A 149 -12.46 3.60 -26.13
CA GLU A 149 -13.73 3.10 -26.67
C GLU A 149 -14.95 3.80 -26.04
N GLU A 150 -14.81 4.29 -24.79
CA GLU A 150 -15.92 4.82 -24.01
C GLU A 150 -15.48 6.03 -23.13
N LYS A 151 -16.45 6.80 -22.64
CA LYS A 151 -16.17 7.88 -21.68
C LYS A 151 -16.10 7.31 -20.26
N ILE A 152 -15.34 7.99 -19.40
CA ILE A 152 -15.19 7.55 -18.00
C ILE A 152 -16.53 7.47 -17.24
N ASN A 153 -17.51 8.30 -17.58
CA ASN A 153 -18.86 8.24 -16.99
C ASN A 153 -19.60 6.94 -17.36
N ASP A 154 -19.36 6.41 -18.56
CA ASP A 154 -20.05 5.19 -19.05
C ASP A 154 -19.48 3.95 -18.36
N VAL A 155 -18.22 4.00 -17.92
CA VAL A 155 -17.55 2.89 -17.20
C VAL A 155 -18.17 2.63 -15.83
N ILE A 156 -18.71 3.66 -15.16
CA ILE A 156 -19.26 3.56 -13.79
C ILE A 156 -20.33 2.48 -13.66
N ASN A 157 -21.16 2.32 -14.67
CA ASN A 157 -22.20 1.29 -14.74
C ASN A 157 -22.06 0.45 -16.02
N SER A 158 -20.83 0.26 -16.52
CA SER A 158 -20.59 -0.71 -17.59
C SER A 158 -21.02 -2.11 -17.19
N ALA A 159 -21.29 -2.97 -18.16
CA ALA A 159 -21.67 -4.36 -17.91
C ALA A 159 -20.65 -5.08 -17.02
N SER A 160 -19.36 -4.80 -17.21
CA SER A 160 -18.26 -5.36 -16.41
C SER A 160 -18.27 -4.87 -14.96
N MET A 161 -18.52 -3.56 -14.74
CA MET A 161 -18.60 -2.99 -13.38
C MET A 161 -19.86 -3.52 -12.65
N MET A 162 -21.00 -3.56 -13.33
CA MET A 162 -22.22 -4.10 -12.73
C MET A 162 -22.05 -5.58 -12.35
N GLU A 163 -21.47 -6.39 -13.21
CA GLU A 163 -21.19 -7.80 -12.92
C GLU A 163 -20.19 -7.97 -11.77
N LEU A 164 -19.18 -7.08 -11.67
CA LEU A 164 -18.24 -7.05 -10.55
C LEU A 164 -18.96 -6.82 -9.22
N ARG A 165 -19.78 -5.75 -9.13
CA ARG A 165 -20.57 -5.45 -7.92
C ARG A 165 -21.53 -6.60 -7.59
N LYS A 166 -22.25 -7.14 -8.58
CA LYS A 166 -23.16 -8.25 -8.42
C LYS A 166 -22.47 -9.50 -7.84
N LYS A 167 -21.26 -9.84 -8.31
CA LYS A 167 -20.46 -10.94 -7.73
C LYS A 167 -20.13 -10.67 -6.27
N MET A 168 -19.65 -9.48 -5.95
CA MET A 168 -19.33 -9.09 -4.57
C MET A 168 -20.59 -9.15 -3.67
N MET A 169 -21.71 -8.63 -4.13
CA MET A 169 -23.01 -8.67 -3.41
C MET A 169 -23.52 -10.10 -3.18
N SER A 170 -23.14 -11.05 -4.02
CA SER A 170 -23.55 -12.46 -3.90
C SER A 170 -22.53 -13.35 -3.17
N GLY A 171 -21.51 -12.77 -2.54
CA GLY A 171 -20.44 -13.50 -1.85
C GLY A 171 -19.46 -14.24 -2.77
N LYS A 172 -19.49 -13.96 -4.10
CA LYS A 172 -18.61 -14.60 -5.07
C LYS A 172 -17.33 -13.78 -5.24
N ARG A 173 -16.20 -14.44 -5.30
CA ARG A 173 -14.88 -13.83 -5.54
C ARG A 173 -14.67 -13.50 -7.01
N PRO A 174 -14.62 -12.20 -7.43
CA PRO A 174 -14.35 -11.84 -8.82
C PRO A 174 -12.91 -12.21 -9.21
N LYS A 175 -12.72 -12.72 -10.42
CA LYS A 175 -11.39 -13.07 -10.96
C LYS A 175 -10.47 -11.84 -11.11
N SER A 176 -11.04 -10.69 -11.42
CA SER A 176 -10.30 -9.42 -11.48
C SER A 176 -9.58 -9.04 -10.17
N CYS A 177 -10.00 -9.61 -9.04
CA CYS A 177 -9.46 -9.36 -7.72
C CYS A 177 -8.54 -10.50 -7.21
N ASN A 178 -8.04 -11.38 -8.09
CA ASN A 178 -7.22 -12.54 -7.71
C ASN A 178 -5.99 -12.17 -6.88
N ASN A 179 -5.38 -11.00 -7.08
CA ASN A 179 -4.24 -10.54 -6.28
C ASN A 179 -4.59 -10.40 -4.80
N CYS A 180 -5.80 -9.94 -4.48
CA CYS A 180 -6.27 -9.85 -3.09
C CYS A 180 -6.59 -11.24 -2.56
N TRP A 181 -7.32 -12.07 -3.32
CA TRP A 181 -7.68 -13.42 -2.90
C TRP A 181 -6.46 -14.29 -2.62
N HIS A 182 -5.43 -14.19 -3.46
CA HIS A 182 -4.20 -14.94 -3.25
C HIS A 182 -3.50 -14.55 -1.94
N LYS A 183 -3.45 -13.27 -1.60
CA LYS A 183 -2.91 -12.81 -0.31
C LYS A 183 -3.74 -13.36 0.85
N GLU A 184 -5.06 -13.21 0.80
CA GLU A 184 -5.98 -13.64 1.86
C GLU A 184 -5.96 -15.15 2.09
N ASP A 185 -5.90 -15.94 1.00
CA ASP A 185 -5.79 -17.42 1.08
C ASP A 185 -4.47 -17.88 1.70
N ASN A 186 -3.43 -17.00 1.70
CA ASN A 186 -2.16 -17.23 2.37
C ASN A 186 -2.04 -16.52 3.74
N GLY A 187 -3.15 -16.00 4.28
CA GLY A 187 -3.19 -15.34 5.59
C GLY A 187 -2.56 -13.94 5.62
N ILE A 188 -2.32 -13.33 4.44
CA ILE A 188 -1.73 -12.00 4.31
C ILE A 188 -2.85 -10.98 4.11
N VAL A 189 -2.77 -9.86 4.82
CA VAL A 189 -3.73 -8.75 4.65
C VAL A 189 -3.69 -8.22 3.22
N SER A 190 -4.84 -8.13 2.59
CA SER A 190 -4.97 -7.67 1.21
C SER A 190 -5.33 -6.18 1.14
N ALA A 191 -5.05 -5.55 -0.02
CA ALA A 191 -5.48 -4.19 -0.30
C ALA A 191 -7.01 -4.00 -0.24
N ARG A 192 -7.80 -5.06 -0.47
CA ARG A 192 -9.25 -5.06 -0.30
C ARG A 192 -9.65 -4.93 1.17
N GLN A 193 -9.01 -5.68 2.05
CA GLN A 193 -9.26 -5.61 3.49
C GLN A 193 -8.87 -4.24 4.03
N GLU A 194 -7.69 -3.73 3.66
CA GLU A 194 -7.25 -2.38 4.02
C GLU A 194 -8.22 -1.30 3.50
N ALA A 195 -8.71 -1.45 2.26
CA ALA A 195 -9.67 -0.53 1.68
C ALA A 195 -11.00 -0.50 2.46
N ASN A 196 -11.52 -1.67 2.81
CA ASN A 196 -12.76 -1.76 3.58
C ASN A 196 -12.63 -1.13 4.97
N ILE A 197 -11.44 -1.21 5.57
CA ILE A 197 -11.11 -0.53 6.82
C ILE A 197 -11.05 0.99 6.60
N THR A 198 -10.19 1.43 5.71
CA THR A 198 -9.93 2.86 5.47
C THR A 198 -11.19 3.62 5.05
N TRP A 199 -12.04 2.99 4.26
CA TRP A 199 -13.23 3.58 3.66
C TRP A 199 -14.53 3.04 4.25
N GLN A 200 -14.52 2.55 5.46
CA GLN A 200 -15.63 1.93 6.15
C GLN A 200 -16.90 2.79 6.11
N LYS A 201 -16.78 4.10 6.26
CA LYS A 201 -17.92 5.04 6.17
C LYS A 201 -18.72 4.93 4.87
N TYR A 202 -18.18 4.29 3.82
CA TYR A 202 -18.83 4.09 2.53
C TYR A 202 -19.33 2.66 2.27
N THR A 203 -19.14 1.74 3.18
CA THR A 203 -19.56 0.34 2.99
C THR A 203 -21.08 0.20 2.87
N HIS A 204 -21.85 1.13 3.47
CA HIS A 204 -23.31 1.19 3.35
C HIS A 204 -23.80 1.43 1.91
N LEU A 205 -22.96 1.90 0.98
CA LEU A 205 -23.33 2.13 -0.42
C LEU A 205 -23.75 0.85 -1.14
N ILE A 206 -23.32 -0.31 -0.64
CA ILE A 206 -23.76 -1.61 -1.17
C ILE A 206 -25.28 -1.79 -1.05
N GLU A 207 -25.91 -1.27 -0.01
CA GLU A 207 -27.35 -1.38 0.25
C GLU A 207 -28.18 -0.58 -0.76
N GLN A 208 -27.57 0.42 -1.42
CA GLN A 208 -28.20 1.28 -2.43
C GLN A 208 -28.04 0.73 -3.86
N THR A 209 -27.41 -0.44 -4.01
CA THR A 209 -27.12 -1.04 -5.31
C THR A 209 -28.26 -1.95 -5.75
N GLU A 210 -28.70 -1.81 -6.99
CA GLU A 210 -29.72 -2.68 -7.56
C GLU A 210 -29.23 -4.14 -7.67
N PRO A 211 -30.14 -5.13 -7.68
CA PRO A 211 -29.76 -6.55 -7.77
C PRO A 211 -28.92 -6.92 -9.00
N ASN A 212 -29.01 -6.13 -10.08
CA ASN A 212 -28.21 -6.29 -11.29
C ASN A 212 -26.79 -5.69 -11.18
N GLY A 213 -26.45 -4.99 -10.06
CA GLY A 213 -25.20 -4.30 -9.84
C GLY A 213 -25.18 -2.84 -10.27
N TYR A 214 -26.30 -2.29 -10.77
CA TYR A 214 -26.41 -0.88 -11.11
C TYR A 214 -26.36 -0.01 -9.83
N PHE A 215 -25.58 1.07 -9.86
CA PHE A 215 -25.43 2.01 -8.75
C PHE A 215 -25.52 3.46 -9.26
N SER A 216 -26.63 4.15 -8.95
CA SER A 216 -26.95 5.47 -9.51
C SER A 216 -26.21 6.62 -8.84
N ASP A 217 -25.84 6.51 -7.55
CA ASP A 217 -25.25 7.59 -6.75
C ASP A 217 -23.72 7.52 -6.66
N PHE A 218 -23.07 7.04 -7.72
CA PHE A 218 -21.59 6.97 -7.73
C PHE A 218 -20.99 8.37 -7.60
N LYS A 219 -20.07 8.51 -6.66
CA LYS A 219 -19.25 9.71 -6.46
C LYS A 219 -17.79 9.30 -6.30
N LEU A 220 -16.91 9.92 -7.07
CA LEU A 220 -15.48 9.67 -6.93
C LEU A 220 -14.99 10.25 -5.59
N ARG A 221 -14.60 9.35 -4.65
CA ARG A 221 -14.08 9.71 -3.32
C ARG A 221 -12.57 9.62 -3.24
N TYR A 222 -12.01 8.66 -3.95
CA TYR A 222 -10.59 8.39 -4.00
C TYR A 222 -10.10 8.43 -5.45
N LEU A 223 -9.12 9.28 -5.75
CA LEU A 223 -8.55 9.49 -7.08
C LEU A 223 -7.19 8.81 -7.21
N ASP A 224 -7.05 7.83 -8.12
CA ASP A 224 -5.77 7.23 -8.58
C ASP A 224 -5.78 7.12 -10.10
N PHE A 225 -5.52 8.25 -10.79
CA PHE A 225 -5.48 8.30 -12.24
C PHE A 225 -4.06 8.56 -12.74
N ARG A 226 -3.59 7.68 -13.63
CA ARG A 226 -2.23 7.69 -14.19
C ARG A 226 -2.31 7.97 -15.69
N PHE A 227 -2.04 9.20 -16.09
CA PHE A 227 -2.28 9.70 -17.44
C PHE A 227 -1.21 9.28 -18.45
N SER A 228 0.00 8.95 -17.99
CA SER A 228 1.10 8.53 -18.85
C SER A 228 2.13 7.69 -18.09
N ASN A 229 3.02 7.02 -18.83
CA ASN A 229 4.18 6.34 -18.28
C ASN A 229 5.42 7.23 -18.18
N THR A 230 5.28 8.56 -18.28
CA THR A 230 6.40 9.50 -18.20
C THR A 230 7.17 9.31 -16.91
N CYS A 231 8.46 8.98 -17.02
CA CYS A 231 9.37 8.80 -15.91
C CYS A 231 10.80 9.10 -16.37
N ASN A 232 11.59 9.74 -15.51
CA ASN A 232 12.98 10.07 -15.78
C ASN A 232 13.97 9.00 -15.36
N LEU A 233 13.51 7.94 -14.66
CA LEU A 233 14.37 6.86 -14.20
C LEU A 233 14.18 5.58 -15.01
N LYS A 234 15.27 4.78 -15.04
CA LYS A 234 15.35 3.47 -15.70
C LYS A 234 15.59 2.38 -14.63
N CYS A 235 14.65 2.24 -13.70
CA CYS A 235 14.77 1.26 -12.62
C CYS A 235 14.79 -0.17 -13.18
N ARG A 236 15.72 -1.02 -12.70
CA ARG A 236 15.94 -2.38 -13.24
C ARG A 236 14.76 -3.32 -13.04
N MET A 237 13.96 -3.10 -11.98
CA MET A 237 12.76 -3.85 -11.70
C MET A 237 11.50 -3.32 -12.42
N CYS A 238 11.60 -2.18 -13.11
CA CYS A 238 10.46 -1.55 -13.76
C CYS A 238 10.25 -2.08 -15.19
N SER A 239 9.11 -1.74 -15.76
CA SER A 239 8.75 -2.08 -17.14
C SER A 239 8.43 -0.83 -17.95
N GLY A 240 8.50 -0.94 -19.29
CA GLY A 240 8.12 0.12 -20.20
C GLY A 240 6.66 0.59 -20.05
N LYS A 241 5.77 -0.23 -19.50
CA LYS A 241 4.39 0.18 -19.16
C LYS A 241 4.36 1.32 -18.13
N LEU A 242 5.32 1.34 -17.19
CA LEU A 242 5.37 2.27 -16.07
C LEU A 242 6.50 3.31 -16.19
N SER A 243 7.43 3.15 -17.13
CA SER A 243 8.52 4.10 -17.36
C SER A 243 8.81 4.28 -18.83
N SER A 244 8.61 5.48 -19.34
CA SER A 244 8.98 5.86 -20.70
C SER A 244 10.48 5.74 -20.96
N SER A 245 11.32 5.99 -19.93
CA SER A 245 12.78 5.83 -20.06
C SER A 245 13.21 4.37 -20.18
N ILE A 246 12.53 3.45 -19.48
CA ILE A 246 12.72 1.99 -19.69
C ILE A 246 12.19 1.57 -21.05
N ALA A 247 11.03 2.07 -21.48
CA ALA A 247 10.49 1.74 -22.79
C ALA A 247 11.44 2.14 -23.95
N GLN A 248 12.07 3.31 -23.84
CA GLN A 248 13.09 3.76 -24.79
C GLN A 248 14.33 2.87 -24.76
N GLU A 249 14.79 2.47 -23.58
CA GLU A 249 15.93 1.54 -23.44
C GLU A 249 15.59 0.15 -24.01
N ASP A 250 14.41 -0.39 -23.70
CA ASP A 250 13.95 -1.69 -24.22
C ASP A 250 13.79 -1.66 -25.76
N PHE A 251 13.42 -0.52 -26.33
CA PHE A 251 13.42 -0.33 -27.77
C PHE A 251 14.83 -0.46 -28.37
N VAL A 252 15.82 0.15 -27.75
CA VAL A 252 17.22 0.08 -28.23
C VAL A 252 17.79 -1.32 -28.06
N LEU A 253 17.56 -1.95 -26.90
CA LEU A 253 18.15 -3.24 -26.55
C LEU A 253 17.44 -4.44 -27.22
N TYR A 254 16.11 -4.37 -27.36
CA TYR A 254 15.27 -5.52 -27.71
C TYR A 254 14.33 -5.25 -28.88
N HIS A 255 14.38 -4.05 -29.49
CA HIS A 255 13.45 -3.58 -30.53
C HIS A 255 11.96 -3.64 -30.10
N ASP A 256 11.70 -3.52 -28.79
CA ASP A 256 10.35 -3.46 -28.25
C ASP A 256 9.82 -2.01 -28.28
N ASN A 257 8.89 -1.74 -29.19
CA ASN A 257 8.30 -0.41 -29.37
C ASN A 257 6.92 -0.25 -28.73
N LYS A 258 6.41 -1.26 -28.01
CA LYS A 258 5.02 -1.31 -27.55
C LYS A 258 4.65 -0.22 -26.54
N ASN A 259 5.63 0.28 -25.78
CA ASN A 259 5.36 1.16 -24.64
C ASN A 259 6.14 2.49 -24.69
N ILE A 260 6.71 2.89 -25.82
CA ILE A 260 7.63 4.04 -25.91
C ILE A 260 6.97 5.33 -25.43
N GLU A 261 5.70 5.56 -25.78
CA GLU A 261 4.92 6.71 -25.30
C GLU A 261 3.50 6.25 -24.98
N LEU A 262 3.30 5.76 -23.76
CA LEU A 262 1.97 5.49 -23.26
C LEU A 262 1.40 6.77 -22.64
N LYS A 263 0.44 7.35 -23.33
CA LYS A 263 -0.27 8.54 -22.91
C LYS A 263 -1.70 8.50 -23.44
N LEU A 264 -2.62 8.92 -22.61
CA LEU A 264 -4.00 9.12 -23.03
C LEU A 264 -4.09 10.19 -24.15
N SER A 265 -5.06 10.03 -25.03
CA SER A 265 -5.37 11.06 -26.03
C SER A 265 -5.77 12.36 -25.34
N LYS A 266 -5.59 13.49 -26.00
CA LYS A 266 -5.95 14.81 -25.47
C LYS A 266 -7.43 14.88 -25.08
N ASP A 267 -8.31 14.28 -25.88
CA ASP A 267 -9.74 14.25 -25.59
C ASP A 267 -10.05 13.42 -24.35
N ASN A 268 -9.40 12.28 -24.17
CA ASN A 268 -9.55 11.45 -22.97
C ASN A 268 -9.02 12.15 -21.73
N ILE A 269 -7.89 12.88 -21.83
CA ILE A 269 -7.39 13.71 -20.75
C ILE A 269 -8.42 14.76 -20.36
N ASN A 270 -8.92 15.53 -21.33
CA ASN A 270 -9.91 16.59 -21.09
C ASN A 270 -11.19 16.04 -20.45
N ASN A 271 -11.74 14.93 -20.98
CA ASN A 271 -12.93 14.28 -20.43
C ASN A 271 -12.69 13.78 -19.00
N THR A 272 -11.50 13.27 -18.72
CA THR A 272 -11.12 12.79 -17.39
C THR A 272 -10.97 13.94 -16.39
N LEU A 273 -10.35 15.05 -16.80
CA LEU A 273 -10.23 16.26 -15.97
C LEU A 273 -11.60 16.91 -15.70
N GLU A 274 -12.50 16.90 -16.68
CA GLU A 274 -13.89 17.33 -16.48
C GLU A 274 -14.63 16.43 -15.48
N PHE A 275 -14.46 15.12 -15.58
CA PHE A 275 -15.02 14.17 -14.62
C PHE A 275 -14.48 14.43 -13.20
N ILE A 276 -13.17 14.67 -13.03
CA ILE A 276 -12.57 15.03 -11.75
C ILE A 276 -13.17 16.34 -11.23
N LYS A 277 -13.27 17.36 -12.08
CA LYS A 277 -13.87 18.66 -11.73
C LYS A 277 -15.30 18.51 -11.22
N ASN A 278 -16.11 17.71 -11.90
CA ASN A 278 -17.51 17.45 -11.51
C ASN A 278 -17.62 16.68 -10.18
N ASN A 279 -16.57 15.95 -9.78
CA ASN A 279 -16.51 15.22 -8.52
C ASN A 279 -15.67 15.93 -7.45
N ILE A 280 -15.14 17.12 -7.67
CA ILE A 280 -14.14 17.78 -6.82
C ILE A 280 -14.60 17.92 -5.37
N ASN A 281 -15.89 18.19 -5.16
CA ASN A 281 -16.48 18.33 -3.83
C ASN A 281 -16.75 16.98 -3.13
N ASN A 282 -16.64 15.89 -3.87
CA ASN A 282 -16.85 14.55 -3.35
C ASN A 282 -15.54 13.85 -2.98
N LEU A 283 -14.40 14.38 -3.44
CA LEU A 283 -13.09 13.79 -3.17
C LEU A 283 -12.73 13.86 -1.68
N ASP A 284 -12.32 12.75 -1.13
CA ASP A 284 -11.82 12.63 0.24
C ASP A 284 -10.30 12.38 0.27
N GLN A 285 -9.73 11.86 -0.83
CA GLN A 285 -8.31 11.54 -0.93
C GLN A 285 -7.85 11.52 -2.37
N ILE A 286 -6.59 11.90 -2.58
CA ILE A 286 -5.91 11.79 -3.86
C ILE A 286 -4.60 11.02 -3.70
N TYR A 287 -4.32 10.14 -4.66
CA TYR A 287 -3.07 9.42 -4.75
C TYR A 287 -2.44 9.64 -6.11
N PHE A 288 -1.25 10.21 -6.10
CA PHE A 288 -0.43 10.40 -7.28
C PHE A 288 0.67 9.34 -7.35
N ALA A 289 0.61 8.50 -8.37
CA ALA A 289 1.59 7.47 -8.68
C ALA A 289 1.66 7.25 -10.20
N GLY A 290 2.40 6.25 -10.64
CA GLY A 290 2.53 5.91 -12.06
C GLY A 290 3.97 5.86 -12.49
N GLY A 291 4.36 6.59 -13.55
CA GLY A 291 5.75 6.82 -13.91
C GLY A 291 6.41 7.71 -12.84
N GLU A 292 6.49 9.01 -13.12
CA GLU A 292 6.82 10.02 -12.10
C GLU A 292 5.75 11.11 -12.13
N PRO A 293 4.89 11.21 -11.10
CA PRO A 293 3.74 12.12 -11.13
C PRO A 293 4.13 13.60 -11.23
N ILE A 294 5.28 14.00 -10.68
CA ILE A 294 5.75 15.38 -10.74
C ILE A 294 6.10 15.82 -12.17
N LEU A 295 6.35 14.88 -13.10
CA LEU A 295 6.79 15.15 -14.46
C LEU A 295 5.66 15.16 -15.51
N ILE A 296 4.39 15.31 -15.08
CA ILE A 296 3.24 15.37 -15.99
C ILE A 296 2.42 16.65 -15.77
N ASN A 297 1.85 17.20 -16.86
CA ASN A 297 1.06 18.43 -16.78
C ASN A 297 -0.25 18.20 -16.00
N GLU A 298 -0.88 17.07 -16.21
CA GLU A 298 -2.18 16.69 -15.66
C GLU A 298 -2.16 16.67 -14.11
N HIS A 299 -1.01 16.35 -13.52
CA HIS A 299 -0.78 16.50 -12.08
C HIS A 299 -1.00 17.96 -11.61
N TYR A 300 -0.37 18.93 -12.29
CA TYR A 300 -0.51 20.36 -11.94
C TYR A 300 -1.89 20.90 -12.27
N GLU A 301 -2.54 20.39 -13.31
CA GLU A 301 -3.92 20.75 -13.64
C GLU A 301 -4.88 20.31 -12.53
N ILE A 302 -4.71 19.12 -11.98
CA ILE A 302 -5.49 18.63 -10.83
C ILE A 302 -5.23 19.48 -9.59
N LEU A 303 -3.96 19.79 -9.28
CA LEU A 303 -3.63 20.65 -8.14
C LEU A 303 -4.26 22.04 -8.27
N ASN A 304 -4.22 22.65 -9.47
CA ASN A 304 -4.90 23.92 -9.73
C ASN A 304 -6.42 23.80 -9.57
N LEU A 305 -7.05 22.74 -10.09
CA LEU A 305 -8.48 22.50 -9.87
C LEU A 305 -8.84 22.44 -8.38
N LEU A 306 -8.03 21.81 -7.55
CA LEU A 306 -8.25 21.76 -6.10
C LEU A 306 -8.11 23.14 -5.46
N ILE A 307 -7.07 23.89 -5.81
CA ILE A 307 -6.83 25.24 -5.28
C ILE A 307 -7.97 26.18 -5.67
N ASP A 308 -8.36 26.20 -6.95
CA ASP A 308 -9.43 27.06 -7.48
C ASP A 308 -10.79 26.76 -6.82
N ASN A 309 -11.03 25.50 -6.43
CA ASN A 309 -12.25 25.08 -5.76
C ASN A 309 -12.12 25.08 -4.21
N LYS A 310 -11.03 25.63 -3.66
CA LYS A 310 -10.76 25.71 -2.21
C LYS A 310 -10.75 24.35 -1.51
N ARG A 311 -10.29 23.30 -2.18
CA ARG A 311 -10.18 21.94 -1.68
C ARG A 311 -8.73 21.60 -1.33
N THR A 312 -8.03 22.51 -0.67
CA THR A 312 -6.68 22.31 -0.15
C THR A 312 -6.65 21.55 1.19
N ASP A 313 -7.82 21.18 1.68
CA ASP A 313 -8.06 20.33 2.84
C ASP A 313 -7.85 18.84 2.58
N ILE A 314 -7.96 18.40 1.32
CA ILE A 314 -7.92 16.98 0.94
C ILE A 314 -6.51 16.42 1.16
N PRO A 315 -6.38 15.26 1.84
CA PRO A 315 -5.11 14.53 1.91
C PRO A 315 -4.64 14.10 0.52
N ILE A 316 -3.39 14.42 0.20
CA ILE A 316 -2.75 14.01 -1.04
C ILE A 316 -1.56 13.13 -0.73
N TYR A 317 -1.55 11.93 -1.30
CA TYR A 317 -0.47 10.94 -1.17
C TYR A 317 0.29 10.83 -2.48
N TYR A 318 1.61 10.77 -2.38
CA TYR A 318 2.50 10.57 -3.51
C TYR A 318 3.33 9.31 -3.36
N ASN A 319 3.45 8.54 -4.43
CA ASN A 319 4.64 7.71 -4.64
C ASN A 319 5.50 8.39 -5.71
N THR A 320 6.68 8.83 -5.32
CA THR A 320 7.62 9.56 -6.19
C THR A 320 9.03 9.02 -6.02
N ASN A 321 9.83 9.13 -7.08
CA ASN A 321 11.26 8.83 -7.00
C ASN A 321 12.08 9.96 -6.34
N LEU A 322 11.44 11.08 -6.05
CA LEU A 322 12.00 12.27 -5.36
C LEU A 322 13.24 12.89 -6.03
N THR A 323 13.57 12.53 -7.27
CA THR A 323 14.75 13.08 -7.97
C THR A 323 14.49 14.45 -8.59
N ARG A 324 13.24 14.86 -8.71
CA ARG A 324 12.84 16.16 -9.28
C ARG A 324 11.75 16.80 -8.44
N LEU A 325 11.88 18.10 -8.18
CA LEU A 325 10.86 18.93 -7.51
C LEU A 325 10.27 20.00 -8.46
N SER A 326 10.68 20.00 -9.72
CA SER A 326 10.18 20.93 -10.73
C SER A 326 9.98 20.26 -12.08
N TYR A 327 9.00 20.77 -12.81
CA TYR A 327 8.70 20.34 -14.17
C TYR A 327 8.25 21.52 -15.01
N LYS A 328 8.95 21.82 -16.11
CA LYS A 328 8.73 23.01 -16.94
C LYS A 328 8.75 24.29 -16.07
N LYS A 329 7.64 25.05 -16.03
CA LYS A 329 7.48 26.26 -15.24
C LYS A 329 7.00 26.00 -13.79
N HIS A 330 6.67 24.76 -13.45
CA HIS A 330 6.08 24.41 -12.16
C HIS A 330 7.15 23.97 -11.18
N ASN A 331 7.12 24.51 -9.96
CA ASN A 331 7.82 23.97 -8.81
C ASN A 331 6.78 23.36 -7.87
N VAL A 332 6.86 22.06 -7.60
CA VAL A 332 5.84 21.36 -6.81
C VAL A 332 5.73 21.88 -5.38
N LEU A 333 6.82 22.44 -4.84
CA LEU A 333 6.83 23.03 -3.48
C LEU A 333 5.88 24.20 -3.36
N ASP A 334 5.69 24.99 -4.43
CA ASP A 334 4.78 26.14 -4.42
C ASP A 334 3.31 25.72 -4.35
N TYR A 335 3.02 24.50 -4.83
CA TYR A 335 1.72 23.86 -4.67
C TYR A 335 1.59 23.24 -3.29
N TRP A 336 2.53 22.40 -2.83
CA TRP A 336 2.42 21.68 -1.57
C TRP A 336 2.24 22.61 -0.37
N ARG A 337 2.84 23.80 -0.38
CA ARG A 337 2.65 24.81 0.67
C ARG A 337 1.21 25.30 0.83
N GLN A 338 0.36 25.09 -0.17
CA GLN A 338 -1.05 25.50 -0.14
C GLN A 338 -1.97 24.42 0.42
N PHE A 339 -1.51 23.19 0.56
CA PHE A 339 -2.30 22.06 1.07
C PHE A 339 -1.97 21.78 2.53
N SER A 340 -2.98 21.35 3.29
CA SER A 340 -2.83 21.07 4.71
C SER A 340 -2.24 19.70 5.02
N ASN A 341 -2.35 18.74 4.08
CA ASN A 341 -1.93 17.35 4.30
C ASN A 341 -1.34 16.73 3.04
N ILE A 342 -0.02 16.81 2.91
CA ILE A 342 0.75 16.13 1.85
C ILE A 342 1.56 15.00 2.49
N SER A 343 1.42 13.81 1.94
CA SER A 343 2.18 12.63 2.35
C SER A 343 3.00 12.10 1.17
N ILE A 344 4.28 11.85 1.40
CA ILE A 344 5.23 11.38 0.39
C ILE A 344 5.73 10.00 0.79
N GLY A 345 5.50 9.00 -0.07
CA GLY A 345 6.22 7.73 -0.07
C GLY A 345 7.35 7.79 -1.09
N ALA A 346 8.56 8.09 -0.63
CA ALA A 346 9.71 8.15 -1.51
C ALA A 346 10.18 6.75 -1.89
N SER A 347 10.30 6.49 -3.20
CA SER A 347 10.73 5.20 -3.73
C SER A 347 12.25 5.06 -3.61
N ILE A 348 12.76 4.69 -2.44
CA ILE A 348 14.18 4.53 -2.13
C ILE A 348 14.44 3.09 -1.70
N ASP A 349 15.29 2.37 -2.43
CA ASP A 349 15.57 0.94 -2.17
C ASP A 349 16.96 0.70 -1.59
N LEU A 350 17.89 1.64 -1.78
CA LEU A 350 19.31 1.53 -1.46
C LEU A 350 19.92 2.92 -1.24
N ILE A 351 21.21 2.99 -0.90
CA ILE A 351 21.99 4.22 -0.72
C ILE A 351 23.13 4.32 -1.73
N GLY A 352 23.52 5.54 -2.09
CA GLY A 352 24.69 5.85 -2.93
C GLY A 352 24.69 5.12 -4.28
N ALA A 353 25.83 4.62 -4.70
CA ALA A 353 26.03 3.97 -6.01
C ALA A 353 25.11 2.78 -6.25
N GLN A 354 24.73 2.03 -5.21
CA GLN A 354 23.78 0.94 -5.34
C GLN A 354 22.36 1.44 -5.68
N ALA A 355 21.95 2.57 -5.09
CA ALA A 355 20.67 3.21 -5.45
C ALA A 355 20.67 3.69 -6.89
N GLU A 356 21.77 4.29 -7.35
CA GLU A 356 21.94 4.80 -8.71
C GLU A 356 21.96 3.67 -9.76
N TYR A 357 22.57 2.52 -9.43
CA TYR A 357 22.57 1.35 -10.27
C TYR A 357 21.18 0.73 -10.42
N VAL A 358 20.47 0.54 -9.32
CA VAL A 358 19.15 -0.10 -9.32
C VAL A 358 18.08 0.82 -9.94
N ARG A 359 18.13 2.10 -9.60
CA ARG A 359 17.24 3.15 -10.12
C ARG A 359 18.04 4.11 -11.02
N SER A 360 18.57 3.58 -12.11
CA SER A 360 19.44 4.33 -13.02
C SER A 360 18.79 5.65 -13.49
N GLY A 361 19.57 6.72 -13.38
CA GLY A 361 19.13 8.11 -13.53
C GLY A 361 18.88 8.84 -12.21
N THR A 362 19.01 8.14 -11.07
CA THR A 362 19.06 8.77 -9.74
C THR A 362 20.44 9.41 -9.53
N ASP A 363 20.46 10.61 -8.99
CA ASP A 363 21.56 11.20 -8.24
C ASP A 363 21.17 11.13 -6.76
N TYR A 364 21.84 10.27 -6.00
CA TYR A 364 21.45 10.00 -4.62
C TYR A 364 21.67 11.23 -3.71
N GLU A 365 22.70 12.02 -3.96
CA GLU A 365 22.93 13.27 -3.21
C GLU A 365 21.85 14.31 -3.51
N GLU A 366 21.40 14.43 -4.76
CA GLU A 366 20.28 15.32 -5.12
C GLU A 366 18.98 14.86 -4.45
N LEU A 367 18.75 13.54 -4.37
CA LEU A 367 17.61 12.98 -3.66
C LEU A 367 17.63 13.38 -2.17
N GLU A 368 18.79 13.28 -1.49
CA GLU A 368 18.93 13.74 -0.10
C GLU A 368 18.74 15.27 0.02
N ARG A 369 19.29 16.05 -0.91
CA ARG A 369 19.03 17.51 -0.96
C ARG A 369 17.54 17.82 -1.16
N ASN A 370 16.83 17.02 -1.94
CA ASN A 370 15.38 17.19 -2.14
C ASN A 370 14.61 16.83 -0.87
N TYR A 371 14.98 15.74 -0.17
CA TYR A 371 14.42 15.43 1.14
C TYR A 371 14.58 16.61 2.13
N GLU A 372 15.76 17.21 2.23
CA GLU A 372 15.99 18.37 3.11
C GLU A 372 15.06 19.56 2.79
N LYS A 373 14.71 19.77 1.51
CA LYS A 373 13.79 20.84 1.09
C LYS A 373 12.34 20.56 1.50
N ILE A 374 11.93 19.30 1.63
CA ILE A 374 10.52 18.92 1.83
C ILE A 374 10.18 18.46 3.25
N LYS A 375 11.16 18.02 4.04
CA LYS A 375 10.93 17.34 5.34
C LYS A 375 10.09 18.13 6.34
N SER A 376 10.03 19.47 6.23
CA SER A 376 9.19 20.33 7.05
C SER A 376 7.84 20.67 6.45
N LEU A 377 7.60 20.30 5.19
CA LEU A 377 6.39 20.63 4.44
C LEU A 377 5.43 19.47 4.32
N VAL A 378 5.91 18.24 4.50
CA VAL A 378 5.15 17.02 4.16
C VAL A 378 5.35 15.94 5.24
N ASN A 379 4.40 15.03 5.31
CA ASN A 379 4.57 13.77 6.02
C ASN A 379 5.41 12.85 5.13
N PHE A 380 6.67 12.65 5.49
CA PHE A 380 7.61 11.91 4.66
C PHE A 380 7.79 10.49 5.15
N SER A 381 7.76 9.55 4.21
CA SER A 381 8.06 8.13 4.41
C SER A 381 8.91 7.58 3.27
N ILE A 382 9.59 6.47 3.51
CA ILE A 382 10.27 5.69 2.48
C ILE A 382 9.44 4.42 2.21
N THR A 383 9.17 4.18 0.93
CA THR A 383 8.52 2.96 0.45
C THR A 383 9.47 2.25 -0.51
N SER A 384 10.08 1.16 -0.03
CA SER A 384 11.01 0.35 -0.82
C SER A 384 10.31 -0.81 -1.51
N ILE A 385 10.92 -1.35 -2.56
CA ILE A 385 10.54 -2.63 -3.16
C ILE A 385 11.64 -3.63 -2.89
N VAL A 386 11.33 -4.73 -2.19
CA VAL A 386 12.30 -5.77 -1.86
C VAL A 386 12.46 -6.71 -3.05
N HIS A 387 13.69 -6.86 -3.52
CA HIS A 387 14.03 -7.68 -4.68
C HIS A 387 15.46 -8.25 -4.58
N LEU A 388 15.83 -9.06 -5.56
CA LEU A 388 17.14 -9.71 -5.65
C LEU A 388 18.32 -8.75 -5.37
N LEU A 389 18.30 -7.53 -5.90
CA LEU A 389 19.46 -6.62 -5.84
C LEU A 389 19.59 -5.85 -4.52
N ASN A 390 18.58 -5.83 -3.65
CA ASN A 390 18.65 -5.01 -2.44
C ASN A 390 18.53 -5.76 -1.12
N ILE A 391 18.21 -7.05 -1.14
CA ILE A 391 17.92 -7.80 0.08
C ILE A 391 19.05 -7.77 1.12
N PHE A 392 20.33 -7.74 0.69
CA PHE A 392 21.48 -7.63 1.58
C PHE A 392 21.77 -6.19 2.06
N ASN A 393 21.19 -5.17 1.43
CA ASN A 393 21.51 -3.77 1.74
C ASN A 393 20.30 -2.93 2.19
N LEU A 394 19.08 -3.46 2.05
CA LEU A 394 17.87 -2.81 2.54
C LEU A 394 17.89 -2.63 4.08
N PRO A 395 18.37 -3.59 4.91
CA PRO A 395 18.60 -3.35 6.32
C PRO A 395 19.52 -2.15 6.60
N LYS A 396 20.59 -1.98 5.82
CA LYS A 396 21.51 -0.82 5.96
C LYS A 396 20.83 0.50 5.61
N LEU A 397 19.96 0.51 4.59
CA LEU A 397 19.14 1.68 4.29
C LEU A 397 18.27 2.08 5.49
N GLN A 398 17.57 1.10 6.08
CA GLN A 398 16.72 1.36 7.24
C GLN A 398 17.52 1.89 8.43
N GLN A 399 18.63 1.25 8.76
CA GLN A 399 19.56 1.71 9.82
C GLN A 399 20.06 3.13 9.55
N HIS A 400 20.54 3.42 8.33
CA HIS A 400 21.06 4.73 7.95
C HIS A 400 20.03 5.86 8.20
N TRP A 401 18.78 5.66 7.79
CA TRP A 401 17.74 6.69 7.94
C TRP A 401 17.26 6.84 9.39
N ILE A 402 17.21 5.75 10.15
CA ILE A 402 16.84 5.76 11.57
C ILE A 402 17.96 6.36 12.43
N ASP A 403 19.21 5.89 12.28
CA ASP A 403 20.35 6.34 13.08
C ASP A 403 20.70 7.81 12.82
N SER A 404 20.53 8.28 11.58
CA SER A 404 20.66 9.69 11.23
C SER A 404 19.54 10.57 11.78
N LYS A 405 18.53 9.99 12.45
CA LYS A 405 17.33 10.66 12.96
C LYS A 405 16.55 11.42 11.87
N LYS A 406 16.74 11.06 10.61
CA LYS A 406 15.99 11.62 9.48
C LYS A 406 14.56 11.09 9.46
N LEU A 407 14.36 9.83 9.85
CA LEU A 407 13.05 9.19 9.89
C LEU A 407 12.81 8.43 11.21
N SER A 408 11.54 8.37 11.60
CA SER A 408 11.11 7.38 12.59
C SER A 408 11.00 6.00 11.94
N PRO A 409 11.15 4.92 12.71
CA PRO A 409 10.97 3.56 12.20
C PRO A 409 9.61 3.33 11.51
N ASN A 410 8.56 3.99 12.00
CA ASN A 410 7.21 3.89 11.45
C ASN A 410 7.01 4.57 10.09
N ALA A 411 7.96 5.41 9.68
CA ALA A 411 7.96 6.04 8.37
C ALA A 411 8.69 5.21 7.28
N LEU A 412 9.02 3.96 7.58
CA LEU A 412 9.61 3.01 6.63
C LEU A 412 8.59 1.92 6.32
N SER A 413 8.42 1.62 5.04
CA SER A 413 7.61 0.50 4.55
C SER A 413 8.27 -0.14 3.34
N PHE A 414 7.89 -1.37 3.02
CA PHE A 414 8.33 -2.01 1.79
C PHE A 414 7.31 -3.02 1.26
N ASN A 415 7.38 -3.26 -0.04
CA ASN A 415 6.60 -4.27 -0.74
C ASN A 415 7.54 -5.31 -1.33
N ILE A 416 7.10 -6.55 -1.41
CA ILE A 416 7.87 -7.64 -2.02
C ILE A 416 7.62 -7.62 -3.54
N LEU A 417 8.69 -7.63 -4.33
CA LEU A 417 8.61 -7.74 -5.78
C LEU A 417 8.16 -9.15 -6.17
N THR A 418 7.08 -9.24 -6.94
CA THR A 418 6.57 -10.50 -7.50
C THR A 418 6.73 -10.58 -9.02
N THR A 419 6.94 -9.45 -9.68
CA THR A 419 7.14 -9.33 -11.12
C THR A 419 8.10 -8.18 -11.44
N PRO A 420 9.12 -8.37 -12.28
CA PRO A 420 9.39 -9.56 -13.10
C PRO A 420 10.01 -10.72 -12.30
N ALA A 421 9.67 -11.95 -12.67
CA ALA A 421 10.02 -13.14 -11.91
C ALA A 421 11.55 -13.34 -11.70
N HIS A 422 12.36 -13.01 -12.70
CA HIS A 422 13.83 -13.14 -12.64
C HIS A 422 14.50 -12.17 -11.64
N MET A 423 13.78 -11.20 -11.08
CA MET A 423 14.29 -10.27 -10.07
C MET A 423 13.73 -10.53 -8.67
N THR A 424 12.88 -11.54 -8.51
CA THR A 424 12.30 -11.88 -7.19
C THR A 424 13.32 -12.55 -6.28
N LEU A 425 13.06 -12.57 -4.98
CA LEU A 425 13.91 -13.24 -4.00
C LEU A 425 13.94 -14.77 -4.17
N GLN A 426 12.90 -15.35 -4.78
CA GLN A 426 12.80 -16.80 -5.00
C GLN A 426 13.87 -17.32 -5.97
N VAL A 427 14.49 -16.42 -6.75
CA VAL A 427 15.58 -16.73 -7.68
C VAL A 427 16.91 -17.02 -6.96
N LEU A 428 17.06 -16.60 -5.72
CA LEU A 428 18.27 -16.86 -4.94
C LEU A 428 18.49 -18.37 -4.73
N PRO A 429 19.71 -18.92 -4.97
CA PRO A 429 20.06 -20.28 -4.61
C PRO A 429 20.01 -20.49 -3.09
N SER A 430 19.82 -21.72 -2.64
CA SER A 430 19.70 -22.08 -1.22
C SER A 430 20.83 -21.52 -0.35
N GLU A 431 22.08 -21.52 -0.85
CA GLU A 431 23.21 -20.92 -0.11
C GLU A 431 22.99 -19.44 0.18
N TYR A 432 22.49 -18.67 -0.82
CA TYR A 432 22.21 -17.24 -0.65
C TYR A 432 20.98 -17.02 0.21
N LYS A 433 19.92 -17.85 0.08
CA LYS A 433 18.74 -17.78 0.94
C LYS A 433 19.10 -17.97 2.41
N ASN A 434 20.02 -18.90 2.73
CA ASN A 434 20.50 -19.08 4.09
C ASN A 434 21.24 -17.83 4.60
N LYS A 435 22.16 -17.25 3.80
CA LYS A 435 22.85 -16.00 4.17
C LYS A 435 21.88 -14.84 4.40
N VAL A 436 20.85 -14.72 3.55
CA VAL A 436 19.80 -13.70 3.71
C VAL A 436 19.01 -13.96 5.00
N THR A 437 18.67 -15.22 5.30
CA THR A 437 17.94 -15.56 6.52
C THR A 437 18.71 -15.15 7.77
N ASP A 438 19.99 -15.49 7.83
CA ASP A 438 20.86 -15.11 8.96
C ASP A 438 20.91 -13.58 9.11
N TYR A 439 21.18 -12.88 8.01
CA TYR A 439 21.32 -11.42 7.98
C TYR A 439 20.01 -10.69 8.34
N VAL A 440 18.88 -11.14 7.82
CA VAL A 440 17.56 -10.57 8.15
C VAL A 440 17.19 -10.87 9.60
N THR A 441 17.55 -12.04 10.13
CA THR A 441 17.33 -12.38 11.54
C THR A 441 18.08 -11.45 12.47
N GLU A 442 19.35 -11.15 12.16
CA GLU A 442 20.14 -10.15 12.90
C GLU A 442 19.49 -8.75 12.82
N HIS A 443 18.99 -8.38 11.64
CA HIS A 443 18.31 -7.10 11.47
C HIS A 443 16.99 -7.01 12.25
N ILE A 444 16.20 -8.08 12.31
CA ILE A 444 15.01 -8.16 13.15
C ILE A 444 15.35 -7.92 14.62
N GLN A 445 16.43 -8.52 15.12
CA GLN A 445 16.90 -8.27 16.49
C GLN A 445 17.29 -6.79 16.69
N TRP A 446 17.97 -6.20 15.70
CA TRP A 446 18.28 -4.76 15.75
C TRP A 446 17.01 -3.90 15.78
N LEU A 447 16.00 -4.22 14.96
CA LEU A 447 14.71 -3.51 14.97
C LEU A 447 13.99 -3.61 16.31
N GLN A 448 14.00 -4.80 16.95
CA GLN A 448 13.45 -5.01 18.30
C GLN A 448 14.12 -4.10 19.33
N ASN A 449 15.45 -4.05 19.31
CA ASN A 449 16.23 -3.25 20.24
C ASN A 449 16.07 -1.73 20.04
N ASN A 450 15.65 -1.30 18.84
CA ASN A 450 15.43 0.11 18.49
C ASN A 450 13.93 0.51 18.46
N GLY A 451 13.03 -0.33 18.97
CA GLY A 451 11.60 -0.02 19.08
C GLY A 451 10.83 -0.01 17.74
N SER A 452 11.39 -0.65 16.72
CA SER A 452 10.84 -0.65 15.33
C SER A 452 10.02 -1.91 15.06
N THR A 453 9.08 -2.24 15.93
CA THR A 453 8.34 -3.52 15.88
C THR A 453 7.43 -3.66 14.67
N ASN A 454 6.98 -2.56 14.07
CA ASN A 454 6.10 -2.54 12.88
C ASN A 454 6.72 -3.18 11.64
N LEU A 455 8.06 -3.20 11.52
CA LEU A 455 8.75 -3.79 10.37
C LEU A 455 9.03 -5.30 10.51
N ILE A 456 8.92 -5.85 11.72
CA ILE A 456 9.30 -7.24 12.01
C ILE A 456 8.46 -8.23 11.19
N GLY A 457 7.15 -8.08 11.21
CA GLY A 457 6.26 -8.94 10.44
C GLY A 457 6.52 -8.84 8.94
N SER A 458 6.75 -7.65 8.42
CA SER A 458 7.09 -7.48 7.00
C SER A 458 8.40 -8.20 6.63
N TRP A 459 9.41 -8.24 7.52
CA TRP A 459 10.64 -9.01 7.29
C TRP A 459 10.41 -10.52 7.38
N GLN A 460 9.50 -10.98 8.24
CA GLN A 460 9.09 -12.37 8.30
C GLN A 460 8.38 -12.79 7.01
N ASP A 461 7.48 -11.94 6.48
CA ASP A 461 6.83 -12.16 5.18
C ASP A 461 7.85 -12.26 4.04
N VAL A 462 8.91 -11.44 4.06
CA VAL A 462 10.02 -11.51 3.10
C VAL A 462 10.70 -12.87 3.14
N LEU A 463 11.04 -13.37 4.33
CA LEU A 463 11.67 -14.68 4.48
C LEU A 463 10.73 -15.83 4.06
N GLN A 464 9.46 -15.73 4.39
CA GLN A 464 8.45 -16.71 3.99
C GLN A 464 8.31 -16.73 2.45
N TYR A 465 8.16 -15.57 1.82
CA TYR A 465 8.06 -15.46 0.36
C TYR A 465 9.31 -16.01 -0.34
N MET A 466 10.50 -15.62 0.14
CA MET A 466 11.78 -16.07 -0.42
C MET A 466 11.90 -17.60 -0.44
N ASN A 467 11.44 -18.26 0.62
CA ASN A 467 11.56 -19.69 0.81
C ASN A 467 10.38 -20.51 0.25
N ALA A 468 9.30 -19.86 -0.19
CA ALA A 468 8.09 -20.53 -0.68
C ALA A 468 8.33 -21.35 -1.97
N SER A 469 9.31 -20.98 -2.80
CA SER A 469 9.68 -21.76 -3.99
C SER A 469 11.15 -21.57 -4.38
N ASP A 470 11.68 -22.50 -5.18
CA ASP A 470 13.00 -22.38 -5.83
C ASP A 470 12.83 -22.03 -7.30
N GLN A 471 13.14 -20.77 -7.63
CA GLN A 471 13.16 -20.26 -9.00
C GLN A 471 14.59 -19.95 -9.48
N SER A 472 15.62 -20.56 -8.88
CA SER A 472 17.03 -20.30 -9.18
C SER A 472 17.40 -20.56 -10.66
N HIS A 473 16.59 -21.32 -11.40
CA HIS A 473 16.74 -21.49 -12.84
C HIS A 473 16.59 -20.16 -13.63
N LEU A 474 15.91 -19.16 -13.06
CA LEU A 474 15.77 -17.83 -13.67
C LEU A 474 17.02 -16.94 -13.53
N LEU A 475 18.07 -17.38 -12.80
CA LEU A 475 19.34 -16.65 -12.73
C LEU A 475 19.98 -16.46 -14.11
N THR A 476 19.87 -17.43 -15.00
CA THR A 476 20.36 -17.32 -16.38
C THR A 476 19.69 -16.15 -17.10
N GLU A 477 18.39 -16.00 -16.96
CA GLU A 477 17.65 -14.88 -17.53
C GLU A 477 17.97 -13.56 -16.84
N PHE A 478 18.07 -13.56 -15.52
CA PHE A 478 18.49 -12.39 -14.76
C PHE A 478 19.82 -11.84 -15.28
N PHE A 479 20.86 -12.67 -15.35
CA PHE A 479 22.18 -12.21 -15.84
C PHE A 479 22.12 -11.77 -17.28
N ARG A 480 21.46 -12.51 -18.17
CA ARG A 480 21.31 -12.11 -19.57
C ARG A 480 20.71 -10.71 -19.74
N LEU A 481 19.63 -10.42 -19.01
CA LEU A 481 18.96 -9.12 -19.08
C LEU A 481 19.76 -8.03 -18.36
N ASN A 482 20.38 -8.36 -17.23
CA ASN A 482 21.18 -7.43 -16.46
C ASN A 482 22.45 -7.04 -17.20
N ASP A 483 23.17 -8.01 -17.79
CA ASP A 483 24.40 -7.78 -18.58
C ASP A 483 24.13 -6.92 -19.81
N ASN A 484 23.02 -7.11 -20.53
CA ASN A 484 22.65 -6.26 -21.65
C ASN A 484 22.48 -4.79 -21.20
N ARG A 485 21.85 -4.56 -20.03
CA ARG A 485 21.68 -3.22 -19.48
C ARG A 485 23.00 -2.66 -18.97
N ASP A 486 23.84 -3.47 -18.32
CA ASP A 486 25.17 -3.08 -17.85
C ASP A 486 26.05 -2.64 -19.02
N GLN A 487 26.08 -3.42 -20.09
CA GLN A 487 26.81 -3.05 -21.31
C GLN A 487 26.30 -1.73 -21.91
N TYR A 488 24.99 -1.56 -21.98
CA TYR A 488 24.38 -0.34 -22.52
C TYR A 488 24.62 0.89 -21.67
N ARG A 489 24.64 0.71 -20.33
CA ARG A 489 24.80 1.79 -19.33
C ARG A 489 26.25 2.00 -18.93
N ASN A 490 27.19 1.15 -19.38
CA ASN A 490 28.59 1.12 -18.94
C ASN A 490 28.70 0.95 -17.42
N GLU A 491 27.95 -0.03 -16.88
CA GLU A 491 27.91 -0.40 -15.47
C GLU A 491 28.47 -1.83 -15.30
N VAL A 492 28.92 -2.19 -14.08
CA VAL A 492 29.44 -3.52 -13.76
C VAL A 492 28.79 -4.02 -12.47
N PHE A 493 27.95 -5.04 -12.58
CA PHE A 493 27.19 -5.60 -11.46
C PHE A 493 28.07 -6.01 -10.28
N GLU A 494 29.14 -6.75 -10.53
CA GLU A 494 30.00 -7.32 -9.50
C GLU A 494 30.80 -6.24 -8.73
N GLU A 495 31.03 -5.07 -9.31
CA GLU A 495 31.66 -3.93 -8.65
C GLU A 495 30.70 -3.23 -7.70
N ILE A 496 29.43 -3.15 -8.06
CA ILE A 496 28.39 -2.50 -7.27
C ILE A 496 27.86 -3.40 -6.15
N PHE A 497 27.80 -4.72 -6.40
CA PHE A 497 27.25 -5.72 -5.49
C PHE A 497 28.26 -6.86 -5.21
N PRO A 498 29.36 -6.56 -4.49
CA PRO A 498 30.39 -7.57 -4.21
C PRO A 498 29.89 -8.77 -3.39
N GLU A 499 28.78 -8.64 -2.67
CA GLU A 499 28.12 -9.71 -1.95
C GLU A 499 27.58 -10.81 -2.86
N TYR A 500 27.38 -10.53 -4.15
CA TYR A 500 26.93 -11.49 -5.17
C TYR A 500 28.07 -12.06 -6.03
N LYS A 501 29.34 -11.88 -5.65
CA LYS A 501 30.51 -12.26 -6.44
C LYS A 501 30.45 -13.65 -7.08
N ASN A 502 29.88 -14.63 -6.36
CA ASN A 502 29.78 -16.01 -6.82
C ASN A 502 28.40 -16.38 -7.36
N LEU A 503 27.42 -15.44 -7.38
CA LEU A 503 26.06 -15.75 -7.79
C LEU A 503 25.98 -16.22 -9.26
N ARG A 504 26.81 -15.67 -10.12
CA ARG A 504 26.86 -16.02 -11.56
C ARG A 504 27.21 -17.49 -11.80
N SER A 505 27.99 -18.13 -10.92
CA SER A 505 28.34 -19.56 -11.07
C SER A 505 27.13 -20.48 -11.00
N TYR A 506 26.06 -20.07 -10.30
CA TYR A 506 24.82 -20.84 -10.22
C TYR A 506 23.98 -20.76 -11.49
N ALA A 507 24.12 -19.70 -12.28
CA ALA A 507 23.46 -19.58 -13.58
C ALA A 507 24.04 -20.57 -14.63
N ALA A 508 25.33 -20.90 -14.52
CA ALA A 508 26.06 -21.75 -15.48
C ALA A 508 25.87 -23.26 -15.26
N ILE A 509 25.42 -23.69 -14.10
CA ILE A 509 25.37 -25.11 -13.70
C ILE A 509 24.12 -25.85 -14.21
N LYS A 510 23.10 -25.13 -14.64
CA LYS A 510 21.79 -25.70 -15.05
C LYS A 510 21.51 -25.72 -16.56
N ASN A 511 22.56 -25.62 -17.40
CA ASN A 511 22.46 -25.82 -18.86
C ASN A 511 22.83 -27.24 -19.29
#